data_6f2f40fe0003f8d8424ec42a421bf66d
#
_entry.id   6f2f40fe0003f8d8424ec42a421bf66d
#
_cell.length_a   1.000
_cell.length_b   1.000
_cell.length_c   1.000
_cell.angle_alpha   90.00
_cell.angle_beta   90.00
_cell.angle_gamma   90.00
#
_symmetry.space_group_name_H-M   'P 1'
#
loop_
_entity.id
_entity.type
_entity.pdbx_description
1 polymer ?
#
loop_
_entity_poly.entity_id
_entity_poly.type
_entity_poly.pdbx_seq_one_letter_code
_entity_poly.pdbx_strand_id
1 'polypeptide(L)' 'MTKKNSNESLFCSFCGKGQKEVKKLIAGPTVFVCDECVELCMDIIKEDNKN' A
#
# COMPACT_ATOMS: atom_id res chain seq x y z
N MET A 1 -3.41 5.01 12.51
CA MET A 1 -2.96 4.91 12.64
C MET A 1 -2.05 4.69 13.23
N THR A 2 -1.44 4.43 13.40
CA THR A 2 -0.73 4.22 13.93
C THR A 2 0.21 4.70 14.17
N LYS A 3 0.70 4.93 14.41
CA LYS A 3 1.45 5.40 14.72
C LYS A 3 2.48 5.24 14.87
N LYS A 4 2.94 5.21 15.15
CA LYS A 4 3.92 5.31 15.35
C LYS A 4 4.75 4.50 15.35
N ASN A 5 5.04 4.02 15.43
CA ASN A 5 5.85 3.40 15.46
C ASN A 5 6.32 2.77 14.69
N SER A 6 6.14 2.75 14.51
CA SER A 6 6.47 2.32 13.81
C SER A 6 7.26 2.36 13.01
N ASN A 7 7.58 2.66 12.92
CA ASN A 7 8.40 3.10 12.08
C ASN A 7 9.30 2.17 11.57
N GLU A 8 9.61 1.21 12.01
CA GLU A 8 10.60 0.48 11.48
C GLU A 8 10.18 -0.71 10.84
N SER A 9 9.10 -1.18 10.92
CA SER A 9 8.78 -2.45 10.36
C SER A 9 7.58 -2.44 9.48
N LEU A 10 7.28 -1.35 8.87
CA LEU A 10 6.12 -1.26 8.03
C LEU A 10 6.52 -1.57 6.59
N PHE A 11 5.76 -2.41 5.97
CA PHE A 11 6.02 -2.81 4.60
C PHE A 11 4.72 -2.88 3.85
N CYS A 12 4.81 -2.65 2.54
CA CYS A 12 3.65 -2.85 1.70
C CYS A 12 3.30 -4.33 1.70
N SER A 13 2.06 -4.64 1.96
CA SER A 13 1.64 -6.03 1.99
C SER A 13 1.52 -6.62 0.61
N PHE A 14 1.55 -5.80 -0.40
CA PHE A 14 1.43 -6.26 -1.77
C PHE A 14 2.78 -6.50 -2.42
N CYS A 15 3.65 -5.53 -2.38
CA CYS A 15 4.91 -5.67 -3.09
C CYS A 15 6.09 -5.90 -2.18
N GLY A 16 5.93 -5.68 -0.90
CA GLY A 16 7.01 -5.95 0.04
C GLY A 16 7.98 -4.83 0.27
N LYS A 17 7.78 -3.69 -0.35
CA LYS A 17 8.69 -2.59 -0.16
C LYS A 17 8.49 -1.96 1.19
N GLY A 18 9.58 -1.54 1.80
CA GLY A 18 9.51 -0.90 3.10
C GLY A 18 9.00 0.51 2.98
N GLN A 19 8.54 1.04 4.11
CA GLN A 19 7.96 2.37 4.06
C GLN A 19 8.96 3.42 3.64
N LYS A 20 10.23 3.15 3.76
CA LYS A 20 11.22 4.11 3.33
C LYS A 20 11.42 4.08 1.83
N GLU A 21 10.99 3.02 1.19
CA GLU A 21 11.19 2.89 -0.23
C GLU A 21 10.01 3.38 -1.03
N VAL A 22 8.94 3.72 -0.38
CA VAL A 22 7.75 4.18 -1.08
C VAL A 22 7.46 5.60 -0.64
N LYS A 23 6.69 6.30 -1.43
CA LYS A 23 6.36 7.66 -1.10
C LYS A 23 5.32 7.73 -0.01
N LYS A 24 4.38 6.83 -0.05
CA LYS A 24 3.35 6.78 0.96
C LYS A 24 2.99 5.36 1.25
N LEU A 25 2.66 5.09 2.47
CA LEU A 25 2.22 3.77 2.86
C LEU A 25 0.89 3.96 3.55
N ILE A 26 -0.14 3.36 3.00
CA ILE A 26 -1.49 3.52 3.48
C ILE A 26 -1.87 2.33 4.32
N ALA A 27 -2.39 2.57 5.49
CA ALA A 27 -2.70 1.49 6.41
C ALA A 27 -4.14 1.06 6.27
N GLY A 28 -4.35 -0.23 6.21
CA GLY A 28 -5.67 -0.81 6.26
C GLY A 28 -5.86 -1.42 7.63
N PRO A 29 -6.90 -2.21 7.78
CA PRO A 29 -7.19 -2.80 9.10
C PRO A 29 -6.03 -3.63 9.62
N THR A 30 -5.44 -4.45 8.77
CA THR A 30 -4.31 -5.25 9.21
C THR A 30 -3.25 -5.31 8.13
N VAL A 31 -3.28 -4.40 7.18
CA VAL A 31 -2.35 -4.45 6.06
C VAL A 31 -1.90 -3.06 5.72
N PHE A 32 -0.90 -2.99 4.85
CA PHE A 32 -0.44 -1.71 4.34
C PHE A 32 -0.31 -1.84 2.83
N VAL A 33 -0.48 -0.75 2.14
CA VAL A 33 -0.33 -0.74 0.70
C VAL A 33 0.39 0.55 0.34
N CYS A 34 1.34 0.46 -0.58
CA CYS A 34 2.10 1.64 -0.96
C CYS A 34 1.41 2.35 -2.11
N ASP A 35 1.92 3.55 -2.38
CA ASP A 35 1.29 4.38 -3.40
C ASP A 35 1.35 3.72 -4.77
N GLU A 36 2.40 3.00 -5.07
CA GLU A 36 2.50 2.33 -6.35
C GLU A 36 1.50 1.20 -6.48
N CYS A 37 1.32 0.47 -5.41
CA CYS A 37 0.36 -0.61 -5.45
C CYS A 37 -1.06 -0.09 -5.49
N VAL A 38 -1.29 1.06 -4.91
CA VAL A 38 -2.61 1.67 -5.02
C VAL A 38 -2.93 1.96 -6.48
N GLU A 39 -1.97 2.50 -7.21
CA GLU A 39 -2.20 2.78 -8.61
C GLU A 39 -2.44 1.51 -9.40
N LEU A 40 -1.68 0.49 -9.08
CA LEU A 40 -1.87 -0.76 -9.75
C LEU A 40 -3.26 -1.31 -9.48
N CYS A 41 -3.71 -1.19 -8.25
CA CYS A 41 -5.04 -1.66 -7.91
C CYS A 41 -6.10 -0.86 -8.65
N MET A 42 -5.88 0.43 -8.80
CA MET A 42 -6.85 1.24 -9.51
C MET A 42 -6.95 0.82 -10.97
N ASP A 43 -5.82 0.49 -11.56
CA ASP A 43 -5.84 0.03 -12.93
C ASP A 43 -6.64 -1.24 -13.06
N ILE A 44 -6.46 -2.14 -12.13
CA ILE A 44 -7.19 -3.39 -12.17
C ILE A 44 -8.68 -3.14 -12.00
N ILE A 45 -9.03 -2.27 -11.10
CA ILE A 45 -10.42 -1.96 -10.87
C ILE A 45 -11.05 -1.37 -12.12
N LYS A 46 -10.33 -0.50 -12.79
CA LYS A 46 -10.86 0.12 -13.97
C LYS A 46 -11.06 -0.88 -15.08
N GLU A 47 -10.13 -1.79 -15.22
CA GLU A 47 -10.27 -2.78 -16.25
C GLU A 47 -11.40 -3.71 -15.95
N ASP A 48 -11.53 -4.07 -14.69
CA ASP A 48 -12.60 -4.93 -14.30
C ASP A 48 -13.91 -4.32 -14.60
N ASN A 49 -14.00 -3.02 -14.49
CA ASN A 49 -15.20 -2.34 -14.74
C ASN A 49 -15.67 -2.48 -16.14
N LYS A 50 -14.81 -2.71 -17.04
CA LYS A 50 -15.19 -2.87 -18.40
C LYS A 50 -15.93 -4.11 -18.63
N ASN A 51 -15.74 -5.04 -17.81
CA ASN A 51 -16.44 -6.26 -18.02
C ASN A 51 -17.83 -6.20 -17.51
#